data_94a93722395fba7a7926a37e18753c23
#
_entry.id   94a93722395fba7a7926a37e18753c23
#
_cell.length_a   1.000
_cell.length_b   1.000
_cell.length_c   1.000
_cell.angle_alpha   90.00
_cell.angle_beta   90.00
_cell.angle_gamma   90.00
#
_symmetry.space_group_name_H-M   'P 1'
#
loop_
_entity.id
_entity.type
_entity.pdbx_description
1 polymer ?
#
loop_
_entity_poly.entity_id
_entity_poly.type
_entity_poly.pdbx_seq_one_letter_code
_entity_poly.pdbx_strand_id
1 'polypeptide(L)' 'SISNEAVFYLLSRGMSEEDARALIVSGFADNVSKELPLEYAVEMNNLIRLEMKGSIG' A
#
# COMPACT_ATOMS: atom_id res chain seq x y z
N SER A 1 -4.52 -14.03 -8.93
CA SER A 1 -4.93 -13.60 -7.59
C SER A 1 -5.55 -12.21 -7.63
N ILE A 2 -6.26 -11.85 -6.59
CA ILE A 2 -6.90 -10.52 -6.50
C ILE A 2 -5.84 -9.42 -6.59
N SER A 3 -4.69 -9.61 -5.93
CA SER A 3 -3.61 -8.63 -5.97
C SER A 3 -3.05 -8.44 -7.37
N ASN A 4 -2.87 -9.54 -8.11
CA ASN A 4 -2.36 -9.46 -9.48
C ASN A 4 -3.37 -8.78 -10.40
N GLU A 5 -4.65 -9.05 -10.21
CA GLU A 5 -5.69 -8.39 -11.00
C GLU A 5 -5.74 -6.89 -10.72
N ALA A 6 -5.59 -6.51 -9.44
CA ALA A 6 -5.58 -5.10 -9.06
C ALA A 6 -4.38 -4.38 -9.67
N VAL A 7 -3.19 -4.99 -9.62
CA VAL A 7 -2.00 -4.42 -10.25
C VAL A 7 -2.23 -4.24 -11.75
N PHE A 8 -2.73 -5.28 -12.40
CA PHE A 8 -2.98 -5.23 -13.85
C PHE A 8 -3.94 -4.09 -14.20
N TYR A 9 -5.01 -3.94 -13.44
CA TYR A 9 -5.96 -2.86 -13.66
C TYR A 9 -5.27 -1.49 -13.58
N LEU A 10 -4.46 -1.27 -12.54
CA LEU A 10 -3.79 0.01 -12.35
C LEU A 10 -2.75 0.27 -13.44
N LEU A 11 -2.03 -0.77 -13.87
CA LEU A 11 -1.08 -0.65 -14.99
C LEU A 11 -1.82 -0.25 -16.26
N SER A 12 -3.00 -0.82 -16.51
CA SER A 12 -3.78 -0.50 -17.70
C SER A 12 -4.30 0.94 -17.69
N ARG A 13 -4.31 1.57 -16.51
CA ARG A 13 -4.68 2.97 -16.37
C ARG A 13 -3.48 3.91 -16.40
N GLY A 14 -2.28 3.37 -16.69
CA GLY A 14 -1.09 4.19 -16.85
C GLY A 14 -0.21 4.31 -15.62
N MET A 15 -0.54 3.64 -14.53
CA MET A 15 0.27 3.68 -13.32
C MET A 15 1.48 2.75 -13.48
N SER A 16 2.62 3.11 -12.90
CA SER A 16 3.78 2.23 -12.89
C SER A 16 3.52 1.03 -11.98
N GLU A 17 4.25 -0.07 -12.21
CA GLU A 17 4.09 -1.25 -11.35
C GLU A 17 4.44 -0.94 -9.91
N GLU A 18 5.53 -0.20 -9.68
CA GLU A 18 5.95 0.18 -8.34
C GLU A 18 4.87 0.99 -7.62
N ASP A 19 4.33 1.99 -8.29
CA ASP A 19 3.27 2.81 -7.69
C ASP A 19 2.00 2.00 -7.47
N ALA A 20 1.65 1.12 -8.39
CA ALA A 20 0.47 0.29 -8.24
C ALA A 20 0.57 -0.62 -7.02
N ARG A 21 1.73 -1.26 -6.83
CA ARG A 21 1.95 -2.13 -5.67
C ARG A 21 1.94 -1.33 -4.38
N ALA A 22 2.56 -0.14 -4.39
CA ALA A 22 2.57 0.72 -3.21
C ALA A 22 1.17 1.17 -2.83
N LEU A 23 0.35 1.50 -3.82
CA LEU A 23 -1.04 1.90 -3.57
C LEU A 23 -1.84 0.76 -2.94
N ILE A 24 -1.67 -0.46 -3.45
CA ILE A 24 -2.37 -1.63 -2.92
C ILE A 24 -1.94 -1.91 -1.49
N VAL A 25 -0.63 -1.84 -1.21
CA VAL A 25 -0.11 -2.04 0.15
C VAL A 25 -0.66 -0.98 1.09
N SER A 26 -0.69 0.29 0.66
CA SER A 26 -1.23 1.37 1.47
C SER A 26 -2.70 1.17 1.82
N GLY A 27 -3.49 0.72 0.84
CA GLY A 27 -4.90 0.42 1.08
C GLY A 27 -5.11 -0.72 2.06
N PHE A 28 -4.31 -1.78 1.91
CA PHE A 28 -4.35 -2.90 2.84
C PHE A 28 -3.94 -2.46 4.25
N ALA A 29 -2.85 -1.70 4.35
CA ALA A 29 -2.38 -1.20 5.63
C ALA A 29 -3.41 -0.30 6.32
N ASP A 30 -4.12 0.52 5.54
CA ASP A 30 -5.16 1.37 6.09
C ASP A 30 -6.27 0.54 6.74
N ASN A 31 -6.68 -0.54 6.09
CA ASN A 31 -7.70 -1.44 6.64
C ASN A 31 -7.20 -2.16 7.89
N VAL A 32 -5.97 -2.67 7.87
CA VAL A 32 -5.40 -3.38 9.01
C VAL A 32 -5.21 -2.44 10.20
N SER A 33 -4.78 -1.19 9.94
CA SER A 33 -4.52 -0.25 11.01
C SER A 33 -5.75 0.04 11.85
N LYS A 34 -6.93 -0.05 11.27
CA LYS A 34 -8.19 0.19 11.99
C LYS A 34 -8.48 -0.90 13.01
N GLU A 35 -7.83 -2.05 12.89
CA GLU A 35 -8.02 -3.19 13.78
C GLU A 35 -6.93 -3.31 14.84
N LEU A 36 -5.93 -2.44 14.81
CA LEU A 36 -4.81 -2.50 15.73
C LEU A 36 -4.93 -1.43 16.83
N PRO A 37 -4.35 -1.69 18.00
CA PRO A 37 -4.15 -0.61 18.98
C PRO A 37 -3.40 0.55 18.32
N LEU A 38 -3.70 1.76 18.74
CA LEU A 38 -3.18 2.97 18.10
C LEU A 38 -1.66 2.95 17.94
N GLU A 39 -0.94 2.59 19.00
CA GLU A 39 0.52 2.62 18.98
C GLU A 39 1.09 1.65 17.94
N TYR A 40 0.46 0.50 17.78
CA TYR A 40 0.88 -0.50 16.80
C TYR A 40 0.57 -0.01 15.38
N ALA A 41 -0.60 0.61 15.20
CA ALA A 41 -0.97 1.14 13.89
C ALA A 41 -0.02 2.23 13.44
N VAL A 42 0.35 3.13 14.34
CA VAL A 42 1.31 4.19 14.04
C VAL A 42 2.66 3.59 13.62
N GLU A 43 3.16 2.60 14.37
CA GLU A 43 4.44 1.98 14.06
C GLU A 43 4.39 1.22 12.74
N MET A 44 3.32 0.48 12.50
CA MET A 44 3.16 -0.24 11.22
C MET A 44 3.17 0.72 10.05
N ASN A 45 2.43 1.82 10.15
CA ASN A 45 2.37 2.80 9.07
C ASN A 45 3.72 3.49 8.85
N ASN A 46 4.47 3.73 9.92
CA ASN A 46 5.81 4.30 9.80
C ASN A 46 6.75 3.34 9.06
N LEU A 47 6.71 2.06 9.40
CA LEU A 47 7.55 1.06 8.76
C LEU A 47 7.21 0.93 7.27
N ILE A 48 5.93 0.90 6.94
CA ILE A 48 5.49 0.80 5.55
C ILE A 48 5.94 2.03 4.77
N ARG A 49 5.82 3.22 5.35
CA ARG A 49 6.23 4.46 4.69
C ARG A 49 7.73 4.45 4.38
N LEU A 50 8.55 3.93 5.30
CA LEU A 50 9.99 3.84 5.08
C LEU A 50 10.32 2.86 3.96
N GLU A 51 9.65 1.71 3.92
CA GLU A 51 9.86 0.71 2.86
C GLU A 51 9.43 1.24 1.49
N MET A 52 8.41 2.09 1.46
CA MET A 52 7.81 2.57 0.22
C MET A 52 8.23 3.99 -0.12
N LYS A 53 9.32 4.46 0.49
CA LYS A 53 9.79 5.82 0.31
C LYS A 53 10.08 6.10 -1.16
N GLY A 54 9.44 7.15 -1.68
CA GLY A 54 9.63 7.55 -3.07
C GLY A 54 8.69 6.88 -4.05
N SER A 55 7.93 5.86 -3.63
CA SER A 55 7.02 5.13 -4.53
C SER A 55 5.69 5.85 -4.71
N ILE A 56 5.18 6.47 -3.65
CA ILE A 56 3.99 7.33 -3.75
C ILE A 56 4.39 8.68 -3.18
N GLY A 57 4.23 9.68 -3.99
CA GLY A 57 4.69 11.02 -3.68
C GLY A 57 3.95 11.71 -2.57
#